data_c932ca9580bb9ad0c74e11779a38a346
#
_entry.id   c932ca9580bb9ad0c74e11779a38a346
#
_cell.length_a   1.000
_cell.length_b   1.000
_cell.length_c   1.000
_cell.angle_alpha   90.00
_cell.angle_beta   90.00
_cell.angle_gamma   90.00
#
_symmetry.space_group_name_H-M   'P 1'
#
loop_
_entity.id
_entity.type
_entity.pdbx_description
1 polymer ?
#
loop_
_entity_poly.entity_id
_entity_poly.type
_entity_poly.pdbx_seq_one_letter_code
_entity_poly.pdbx_strand_id
1 'polypeptide(L)'
;MIYIKNNNLKREVYILSRALYLIVEIIAKIHTYLISLNDNFEYKFTDKELHFLIIGLLGMIMICIIHPIFKWLVKHNKTLIISWFYVLTVIIGLTFAIEIGQKISKTGAMEFADIVFGVFGYLIMFIIFIIIKGIVNFIIKITKKIIEKEQMDIDD
;
A
#
# COMPACT_ATOMS: atom_id res chain seq x y z
N MET A 1 -26.14 17.92 -6.52
CA MET A 1 -25.63 16.73 -5.80
C MET A 1 -24.16 16.38 -6.09
N ILE A 2 -23.66 16.55 -7.33
CA ILE A 2 -22.26 16.29 -7.73
C ILE A 2 -21.27 17.28 -7.10
N TYR A 3 -21.64 18.54 -6.91
CA TYR A 3 -20.76 19.58 -6.35
C TYR A 3 -20.39 19.37 -4.87
N ILE A 4 -21.32 18.86 -4.06
CA ILE A 4 -21.10 18.55 -2.63
C ILE A 4 -20.17 17.35 -2.47
N LYS A 5 -20.28 16.34 -3.35
CA LYS A 5 -19.41 15.15 -3.35
C LYS A 5 -17.96 15.51 -3.67
N ASN A 6 -17.73 16.50 -4.54
CA ASN A 6 -16.40 16.97 -4.92
C ASN A 6 -15.71 17.72 -3.75
N ASN A 7 -16.45 18.48 -2.94
CA ASN A 7 -15.88 19.20 -1.79
C ASN A 7 -15.47 18.23 -0.66
N ASN A 8 -16.21 17.17 -0.41
CA ASN A 8 -15.84 16.16 0.57
C ASN A 8 -14.58 15.40 0.13
N LEU A 9 -14.50 15.01 -1.13
CA LEU A 9 -13.30 14.32 -1.66
C LEU A 9 -12.05 15.21 -1.57
N LYS A 10 -12.15 16.48 -1.95
CA LYS A 10 -11.04 17.45 -1.81
C LYS A 10 -10.59 17.61 -0.37
N ARG A 11 -11.54 17.64 0.57
CA ARG A 11 -11.24 17.73 2.00
C ARG A 11 -10.52 16.47 2.50
N GLU A 12 -10.96 15.28 2.12
CA GLU A 12 -10.31 14.03 2.49
C GLU A 12 -8.89 13.93 1.92
N VAL A 13 -8.70 14.29 0.64
CA VAL A 13 -7.38 14.35 0.02
C VAL A 13 -6.46 15.34 0.73
N TYR A 14 -6.98 16.53 1.11
CA TYR A 14 -6.22 17.51 1.86
C TYR A 14 -5.79 16.99 3.24
N ILE A 15 -6.70 16.32 3.96
CA ILE A 15 -6.38 15.73 5.28
C ILE A 15 -5.31 14.65 5.13
N LEU A 16 -5.44 13.76 4.14
CA LEU A 16 -4.47 12.69 3.88
C LEU A 16 -3.11 13.23 3.45
N SER A 17 -3.07 14.23 2.56
CA SER A 17 -1.81 14.87 2.17
C SER A 17 -1.12 15.53 3.36
N ARG A 18 -1.88 16.22 4.24
CA ARG A 18 -1.36 16.80 5.48
C ARG A 18 -0.82 15.73 6.43
N ALA A 19 -1.50 14.59 6.55
CA ALA A 19 -1.00 13.45 7.33
C ALA A 19 0.31 12.90 6.78
N LEU A 20 0.45 12.79 5.44
CA LEU A 20 1.69 12.38 4.80
C LEU A 20 2.83 13.37 5.09
N TYR A 21 2.58 14.67 5.00
CA TYR A 21 3.58 15.69 5.38
C TYR A 21 4.03 15.54 6.83
N LEU A 22 3.11 15.31 7.76
CA LEU A 22 3.44 15.08 9.16
C LEU A 22 4.31 13.83 9.36
N ILE A 23 4.01 12.75 8.66
CA ILE A 23 4.82 11.52 8.71
C ILE A 23 6.24 11.79 8.21
N VAL A 24 6.38 12.46 7.07
CA VAL A 24 7.70 12.81 6.52
C VAL A 24 8.47 13.73 7.47
N GLU A 25 7.81 14.71 8.09
CA GLU A 25 8.42 15.60 9.08
C GLU A 25 8.92 14.85 10.33
N ILE A 26 8.11 13.88 10.82
CA ILE A 26 8.51 13.02 11.95
C ILE A 26 9.73 12.18 11.59
N ILE A 27 9.74 11.56 10.40
CA ILE A 27 10.87 10.78 9.91
C ILE A 27 12.13 11.66 9.81
N ALA A 28 12.01 12.86 9.25
CA ALA A 28 13.12 13.80 9.15
C ALA A 28 13.66 14.20 10.53
N LYS A 29 12.80 14.47 11.50
CA LYS A 29 13.21 14.77 12.89
C LYS A 29 13.93 13.61 13.54
N ILE A 30 13.43 12.38 13.38
CA ILE A 30 14.10 11.17 13.89
C ILE A 30 15.48 11.02 13.25
N HIS A 31 15.58 11.18 11.94
CA HIS A 31 16.86 11.11 11.22
C HIS A 31 17.86 12.16 11.75
N THR A 32 17.45 13.42 11.88
CA THR A 32 18.31 14.49 12.42
C THR A 32 18.73 14.19 13.85
N TYR A 33 17.82 13.66 14.69
CA TYR A 33 18.15 13.26 16.05
C TYR A 33 19.20 12.14 16.10
N LEU A 34 19.09 11.14 15.24
CA LEU A 34 20.04 10.03 15.15
C LEU A 34 21.45 10.52 14.72
N ILE A 35 21.51 11.46 13.75
CA ILE A 35 22.76 12.09 13.37
C ILE A 35 23.37 12.86 14.55
N SER A 36 22.57 13.65 15.26
CA SER A 36 23.05 14.42 16.41
C SER A 36 23.58 13.52 17.55
N LEU A 37 23.00 12.34 17.76
CA LEU A 37 23.51 11.36 18.71
C LEU A 37 24.86 10.80 18.25
N ASN A 38 25.02 10.49 16.96
CA ASN A 38 26.29 10.02 16.41
C ASN A 38 27.40 11.05 16.64
N ASP A 39 27.12 12.33 16.38
CA ASP A 39 28.08 13.43 16.54
C ASP A 39 28.41 13.66 18.03
N ASN A 40 27.42 13.60 18.92
CA ASN A 40 27.61 13.84 20.35
C ASN A 40 28.40 12.73 21.07
N PHE A 41 28.25 11.47 20.62
CA PHE A 41 28.92 10.33 21.23
C PHE A 41 30.22 9.91 20.51
N GLU A 42 30.70 10.69 19.55
CA GLU A 42 31.93 10.45 18.77
C GLU A 42 32.01 9.04 18.11
N TYR A 43 30.89 8.43 17.80
CA TYR A 43 30.87 7.11 17.17
C TYR A 43 31.48 7.10 15.76
N LYS A 44 31.71 8.26 15.15
CA LYS A 44 32.37 8.45 13.85
C LYS A 44 31.76 7.65 12.70
N PHE A 45 30.49 7.22 12.84
CA PHE A 45 29.79 6.60 11.73
C PHE A 45 29.51 7.65 10.64
N THR A 46 29.80 7.28 9.42
CA THR A 46 29.37 8.08 8.26
C THR A 46 27.84 8.03 8.11
N ASP A 47 27.25 9.00 7.44
CA ASP A 47 25.82 9.02 7.14
C ASP A 47 25.35 7.73 6.43
N LYS A 48 26.17 7.16 5.56
CA LYS A 48 25.90 5.90 4.86
C LYS A 48 25.86 4.69 5.80
N GLU A 49 26.77 4.63 6.76
CA GLU A 49 26.82 3.56 7.77
C GLU A 49 25.64 3.65 8.74
N LEU A 50 25.22 4.85 9.12
CA LEU A 50 24.02 5.07 9.91
C LEU A 50 22.77 4.61 9.15
N HIS A 51 22.62 4.97 7.89
CA HIS A 51 21.53 4.49 7.05
C HIS A 51 21.53 2.96 6.94
N PHE A 52 22.68 2.36 6.70
CA PHE A 52 22.81 0.89 6.63
C PHE A 52 22.33 0.22 7.92
N LEU A 53 22.80 0.68 9.07
CA LEU A 53 22.44 0.10 10.37
C LEU A 53 20.95 0.30 10.70
N ILE A 54 20.45 1.54 10.55
CA ILE A 54 19.08 1.89 10.94
C ILE A 54 18.06 1.22 10.03
N ILE A 55 18.25 1.31 8.71
CA ILE A 55 17.32 0.69 7.74
C ILE A 55 17.42 -0.83 7.80
N GLY A 56 18.63 -1.39 7.98
CA GLY A 56 18.81 -2.82 8.16
C GLY A 56 18.09 -3.36 9.40
N LEU A 57 18.26 -2.70 10.55
CA LEU A 57 17.58 -3.07 11.80
C LEU A 57 16.06 -2.93 11.68
N LEU A 58 15.59 -1.82 11.11
CA LEU A 58 14.16 -1.60 10.87
C LEU A 58 13.58 -2.68 9.96
N GLY A 59 14.28 -3.06 8.90
CA GLY A 59 13.88 -4.14 8.01
C GLY A 59 13.75 -5.48 8.72
N MET A 60 14.69 -5.80 9.62
CA MET A 60 14.63 -7.03 10.45
C MET A 60 13.45 -7.01 11.42
N ILE A 61 13.17 -5.90 12.07
CA ILE A 61 12.00 -5.74 12.95
C ILE A 61 10.71 -5.93 12.13
N MET A 62 10.62 -5.29 10.98
CA MET A 62 9.45 -5.40 10.11
C MET A 62 9.20 -6.84 9.67
N ILE A 63 10.22 -7.60 9.27
CA ILE A 63 10.03 -8.98 8.83
C ILE A 63 9.59 -9.88 9.99
N CYS A 64 10.09 -9.65 11.21
CA CYS A 64 9.66 -10.38 12.41
C CYS A 64 8.17 -10.18 12.72
N ILE A 65 7.60 -9.02 12.37
CA ILE A 65 6.19 -8.71 12.57
C ILE A 65 5.35 -9.20 11.37
N ILE A 66 5.78 -8.91 10.15
CA ILE A 66 4.98 -9.16 8.94
C ILE A 66 4.92 -10.64 8.59
N HIS A 67 6.05 -11.37 8.76
CA HIS A 67 6.11 -12.79 8.39
C HIS A 67 5.08 -13.66 9.13
N PRO A 68 4.92 -13.59 10.47
CA PRO A 68 3.89 -14.38 11.16
C PRO A 68 2.47 -13.99 10.75
N ILE A 69 2.21 -12.71 10.47
CA ILE A 69 0.90 -12.24 9.98
C ILE A 69 0.60 -12.88 8.61
N PHE A 70 1.56 -12.86 7.68
CA PHE A 70 1.37 -13.45 6.35
C PHE A 70 1.21 -14.97 6.43
N LYS A 71 1.99 -15.65 7.29
CA LYS A 71 1.85 -17.08 7.55
C LYS A 71 0.45 -17.42 8.08
N TRP A 72 -0.08 -16.61 8.98
CA TRP A 72 -1.44 -16.75 9.48
C TRP A 72 -2.50 -16.55 8.38
N LEU A 73 -2.35 -15.52 7.53
CA LEU A 73 -3.25 -15.27 6.40
C LEU A 73 -3.26 -16.42 5.40
N VAL A 74 -2.09 -16.99 5.08
CA VAL A 74 -1.98 -18.18 4.21
C VAL A 74 -2.70 -19.38 4.81
N LYS A 75 -2.51 -19.63 6.10
CA LYS A 75 -3.19 -20.73 6.82
C LYS A 75 -4.72 -20.61 6.76
N HIS A 76 -5.24 -19.39 6.71
CA HIS A 76 -6.68 -19.12 6.62
C HIS A 76 -7.18 -18.91 5.18
N ASN A 77 -6.40 -19.29 4.16
CA ASN A 77 -6.72 -19.13 2.73
C ASN A 77 -7.01 -17.65 2.33
N LYS A 78 -6.37 -16.69 3.01
CA LYS A 78 -6.53 -15.24 2.75
C LYS A 78 -5.40 -14.68 1.86
N THR A 79 -4.95 -15.45 0.86
CA THR A 79 -3.86 -15.07 -0.03
C THR A 79 -4.13 -13.79 -0.82
N LEU A 80 -5.41 -13.50 -1.14
CA LEU A 80 -5.79 -12.26 -1.82
C LEU A 80 -5.43 -11.01 -0.99
N ILE A 81 -5.51 -11.10 0.34
CA ILE A 81 -5.14 -9.99 1.24
C ILE A 81 -3.63 -9.74 1.15
N ILE A 82 -2.82 -10.79 1.08
CA ILE A 82 -1.36 -10.68 0.91
C ILE A 82 -1.03 -9.98 -0.41
N SER A 83 -1.66 -10.44 -1.51
CA SER A 83 -1.47 -9.84 -2.83
C SER A 83 -1.89 -8.36 -2.85
N TRP A 84 -3.00 -8.03 -2.15
CA TRP A 84 -3.47 -6.66 -2.02
C TRP A 84 -2.45 -5.76 -1.32
N PHE A 85 -1.91 -6.20 -0.17
CA PHE A 85 -0.88 -5.45 0.55
C PHE A 85 0.40 -5.27 -0.27
N TYR A 86 0.84 -6.34 -0.96
CA TYR A 86 2.02 -6.27 -1.81
C TYR A 86 1.84 -5.23 -2.93
N VAL A 87 0.74 -5.32 -3.67
CA VAL A 87 0.46 -4.38 -4.78
C VAL A 87 0.28 -2.95 -4.25
N LEU A 88 -0.41 -2.76 -3.11
CA LEU A 88 -0.55 -1.45 -2.48
C LEU A 88 0.82 -0.84 -2.17
N THR A 89 1.73 -1.61 -1.60
CA THR A 89 3.10 -1.14 -1.30
C THR A 89 3.84 -0.74 -2.57
N VAL A 90 3.74 -1.55 -3.63
CA VAL A 90 4.35 -1.24 -4.93
C VAL A 90 3.74 0.03 -5.54
N ILE A 91 2.43 0.20 -5.49
CA ILE A 91 1.74 1.41 -6.00
C ILE A 91 2.19 2.65 -5.24
N ILE A 92 2.28 2.59 -3.91
CA ILE A 92 2.80 3.71 -3.10
C ILE A 92 4.23 4.05 -3.55
N GLY A 93 5.11 3.06 -3.69
CA GLY A 93 6.48 3.27 -4.16
C GLY A 93 6.55 3.89 -5.56
N LEU A 94 5.69 3.41 -6.49
CA LEU A 94 5.61 3.94 -7.85
C LEU A 94 5.10 5.38 -7.90
N THR A 95 4.07 5.72 -7.13
CA THR A 95 3.56 7.11 -7.08
C THR A 95 4.62 8.05 -6.53
N PHE A 96 5.35 7.68 -5.46
CA PHE A 96 6.49 8.46 -4.99
C PHE A 96 7.58 8.59 -6.04
N ALA A 97 7.93 7.52 -6.76
CA ALA A 97 8.95 7.55 -7.79
C ALA A 97 8.56 8.47 -8.96
N ILE A 98 7.28 8.50 -9.35
CA ILE A 98 6.75 9.40 -10.37
C ILE A 98 6.91 10.85 -9.90
N GLU A 99 6.46 11.19 -8.69
CA GLU A 99 6.53 12.54 -8.13
C GLU A 99 7.99 13.04 -8.00
N ILE A 100 8.89 12.19 -7.52
CA ILE A 100 10.31 12.50 -7.46
C ILE A 100 10.87 12.70 -8.88
N GLY A 101 10.50 11.85 -9.83
CA GLY A 101 10.88 11.94 -11.23
C GLY A 101 10.45 13.27 -11.86
N GLN A 102 9.21 13.70 -11.64
CA GLN A 102 8.70 14.99 -12.11
C GLN A 102 9.49 16.18 -11.52
N LYS A 103 9.81 16.11 -10.24
CA LYS A 103 10.64 17.14 -9.58
C LYS A 103 12.04 17.21 -10.17
N ILE A 104 12.69 16.07 -10.44
CA ILE A 104 14.04 15.99 -10.99
C ILE A 104 14.06 16.48 -12.44
N SER A 105 13.11 16.04 -13.25
CA SER A 105 12.98 16.40 -14.68
C SER A 105 12.42 17.81 -14.90
N LYS A 106 12.00 18.50 -13.83
CA LYS A 106 11.36 19.82 -13.89
C LYS A 106 10.07 19.84 -14.73
N THR A 107 9.40 18.70 -14.88
CA THR A 107 8.15 18.58 -15.61
C THR A 107 6.92 18.86 -14.74
N GLY A 108 7.09 18.92 -13.42
CA GLY A 108 6.04 19.22 -12.44
C GLY A 108 6.62 19.54 -11.05
N ALA A 109 5.74 19.96 -10.15
CA ALA A 109 6.04 20.10 -8.72
C ALA A 109 5.64 18.80 -8.00
N MET A 110 6.47 18.34 -7.06
CA MET A 110 6.12 17.19 -6.21
C MET A 110 4.93 17.55 -5.31
N GLU A 111 3.81 16.87 -5.49
CA GLU A 111 2.60 17.08 -4.69
C GLU A 111 2.15 15.80 -4.01
N PHE A 112 2.04 15.80 -2.67
CA PHE A 112 1.50 14.66 -1.94
C PHE A 112 0.04 14.35 -2.28
N ALA A 113 -0.70 15.32 -2.81
CA ALA A 113 -2.05 15.10 -3.29
C ALA A 113 -2.08 14.07 -4.42
N ASP A 114 -1.13 14.11 -5.35
CA ASP A 114 -1.07 13.20 -6.49
C ASP A 114 -0.79 11.76 -6.05
N ILE A 115 0.07 11.58 -5.02
CA ILE A 115 0.30 10.28 -4.39
C ILE A 115 -1.01 9.74 -3.79
N VAL A 116 -1.75 10.59 -3.06
CA VAL A 116 -3.03 10.21 -2.47
C VAL A 116 -4.05 9.82 -3.54
N PHE A 117 -4.18 10.62 -4.61
CA PHE A 117 -5.07 10.29 -5.73
C PHE A 117 -4.68 8.98 -6.43
N GLY A 118 -3.39 8.72 -6.62
CA GLY A 118 -2.89 7.46 -7.18
C GLY A 118 -3.29 6.25 -6.33
N VAL A 119 -3.12 6.34 -5.02
CA VAL A 119 -3.54 5.29 -4.08
C VAL A 119 -5.07 5.10 -4.08
N PHE A 120 -5.85 6.20 -4.10
CA PHE A 120 -7.31 6.11 -4.21
C PHE A 120 -7.75 5.43 -5.50
N GLY A 121 -7.09 5.75 -6.63
CA GLY A 121 -7.35 5.07 -7.91
C GLY A 121 -7.19 3.56 -7.79
N TYR A 122 -6.09 3.11 -7.19
CA TYR A 122 -5.87 1.68 -6.92
C TYR A 122 -6.95 1.07 -6.04
N LEU A 123 -7.35 1.73 -4.95
CA LEU A 123 -8.38 1.21 -4.03
C LEU A 123 -9.73 1.04 -4.74
N ILE A 124 -10.14 2.00 -5.56
CA ILE A 124 -11.38 1.92 -6.34
C ILE A 124 -11.33 0.75 -7.32
N MET A 125 -10.22 0.61 -8.07
CA MET A 125 -10.03 -0.49 -9.02
C MET A 125 -10.00 -1.85 -8.33
N PHE A 126 -9.43 -1.93 -7.12
CA PHE A 126 -9.44 -3.16 -6.34
C PHE A 126 -10.85 -3.55 -5.87
N ILE A 127 -11.69 -2.59 -5.49
CA ILE A 127 -13.11 -2.85 -5.15
C ILE A 127 -13.84 -3.41 -6.38
N ILE A 128 -13.65 -2.81 -7.55
CA ILE A 128 -14.23 -3.30 -8.81
C ILE A 128 -13.77 -4.74 -9.10
N PHE A 129 -12.48 -5.01 -8.92
CA PHE A 129 -11.93 -6.37 -9.07
C PHE A 129 -12.59 -7.40 -8.15
N ILE A 130 -12.81 -7.06 -6.88
CA ILE A 130 -13.49 -7.95 -5.91
C ILE A 130 -14.93 -8.23 -6.36
N ILE A 131 -15.65 -7.22 -6.82
CA ILE A 131 -17.03 -7.37 -7.31
C ILE A 131 -17.06 -8.31 -8.52
N ILE A 132 -16.21 -8.08 -9.51
CA ILE A 132 -16.12 -8.93 -10.71
C ILE A 132 -15.78 -10.37 -10.32
N LYS A 133 -14.79 -10.57 -9.46
CA LYS A 133 -14.41 -11.90 -8.96
C LYS A 133 -15.56 -12.59 -8.24
N GLY A 134 -16.33 -11.85 -7.45
CA GLY A 134 -17.53 -12.37 -6.78
C GLY A 134 -18.59 -12.86 -7.77
N ILE A 135 -18.88 -12.05 -8.81
CA ILE A 135 -19.83 -12.40 -9.86
C ILE A 135 -19.38 -13.67 -10.63
N VAL A 136 -18.11 -13.71 -11.04
CA VAL A 136 -17.54 -14.86 -11.75
C VAL A 136 -17.65 -16.14 -10.91
N ASN A 137 -17.28 -16.08 -9.64
CA ASN A 137 -17.38 -17.22 -8.73
C ASN A 137 -18.82 -17.68 -8.52
N PHE A 138 -19.76 -16.73 -8.45
CA PHE A 138 -21.18 -17.04 -8.35
C PHE A 138 -21.71 -17.76 -9.60
N ILE A 139 -21.35 -17.29 -10.79
CA ILE A 139 -21.70 -17.93 -12.06
C ILE A 139 -21.15 -19.36 -12.13
N ILE A 140 -19.85 -19.55 -11.82
CA ILE A 140 -19.21 -20.87 -11.81
C ILE A 140 -19.94 -21.82 -10.85
N LYS A 141 -20.32 -21.34 -9.67
CA LYS A 141 -21.04 -22.16 -8.68
C LYS A 141 -22.41 -22.59 -9.18
N ILE A 142 -23.15 -21.71 -9.84
CA ILE A 142 -24.47 -22.04 -10.44
C ILE A 142 -24.29 -23.07 -11.56
N THR A 143 -23.35 -22.84 -12.47
CA THR A 143 -23.10 -23.73 -13.60
C THR A 143 -22.74 -25.15 -13.12
N LYS A 144 -21.86 -25.28 -12.11
CA LYS A 144 -21.53 -26.59 -11.52
C LYS A 144 -22.77 -27.28 -10.95
N LYS A 145 -23.60 -26.55 -10.23
CA LYS A 145 -24.84 -27.12 -9.63
C LYS A 145 -25.82 -27.63 -10.68
N ILE A 146 -25.91 -26.94 -11.83
CA ILE A 146 -26.79 -27.36 -12.95
C ILE A 146 -26.24 -28.65 -13.57
N ILE A 147 -24.93 -28.70 -13.86
CA ILE A 147 -24.28 -29.88 -14.45
C ILE A 147 -24.40 -31.10 -13.53
N GLU A 148 -24.18 -30.95 -12.22
CA GLU A 148 -24.33 -32.03 -11.24
C GLU A 148 -25.76 -32.56 -11.20
N LYS A 149 -26.76 -31.67 -11.35
CA LYS A 149 -28.16 -32.08 -11.40
C LYS A 149 -28.53 -32.86 -12.67
N GLU A 150 -28.06 -32.39 -13.84
CA GLU A 150 -28.27 -33.09 -15.11
C GLU A 150 -27.64 -34.49 -15.13
N GLN A 151 -26.46 -34.66 -14.50
CA GLN A 151 -25.82 -35.98 -14.39
C GLN A 151 -26.61 -36.94 -13.50
N MET A 152 -27.18 -36.49 -12.40
CA MET A 152 -28.02 -37.34 -11.55
C MET A 152 -29.30 -37.78 -12.27
N ASP A 153 -29.93 -36.90 -13.06
CA ASP A 153 -31.17 -37.21 -13.80
C ASP A 153 -30.91 -38.17 -15.00
N ILE A 154 -29.66 -38.42 -15.40
CA ILE A 154 -29.29 -39.37 -16.48
C ILE A 154 -28.97 -40.77 -15.93
N ASP A 155 -28.48 -40.83 -14.68
CA ASP A 155 -28.07 -42.09 -14.03
C ASP A 155 -29.25 -42.82 -13.31
N ASP A 156 -30.45 -42.19 -13.23
CA ASP A 156 -31.71 -42.78 -12.78
C ASP A 156 -32.58 -43.23 -13.98
#